data_b387fc8ddc71c9e5257d3c55e8a06d42
#
_entry.id   b387fc8ddc71c9e5257d3c55e8a06d42
#
_cell.length_a   1.000
_cell.length_b   1.000
_cell.length_c   1.000
_cell.angle_alpha   90.00
_cell.angle_beta   90.00
_cell.angle_gamma   90.00
#
_symmetry.space_group_name_H-M   'P 1'
#
loop_
_entity.id
_entity.type
_entity.pdbx_description
1 polymer ?
#
loop_
_entity_poly.entity_id
_entity_poly.type
_entity_poly.pdbx_seq_one_letter_code
_entity_poly.pdbx_strand_id
1 'polypeptide(L)'
;MIKKGQKNAEVMEFTSFKRKENVTDDELIQAVIQFESSFLANQEGILFHCLVRNFSNEYANVLFANNMDSINKLFEDSKSNNSAKHFFSLIENESVKITIHQIEKENFMIPEHFSCIEHGTFSLKEKNQFDSLIKTSNTIEKEYLNKLDNTKAHFIGTVSENLYSEITFGETLGKTKEACFGYMENAFCKPLLEIADETTMKLDFWYLIA
;
A
#
# COMPACT_ATOMS: atom_id res chain seq x y z
N MET A 1 3.83 14.31 -2.49
CA MET A 1 4.16 13.30 -1.45
C MET A 1 4.43 13.98 -0.12
N ILE A 2 3.80 13.50 0.97
CA ILE A 2 4.05 13.98 2.34
C ILE A 2 4.78 12.91 3.13
N LYS A 3 5.80 13.30 3.92
CA LYS A 3 6.46 12.45 4.91
C LYS A 3 6.69 13.25 6.19
N LYS A 4 6.10 12.81 7.31
CA LYS A 4 6.17 13.49 8.61
C LYS A 4 7.05 12.73 9.60
N GLY A 5 8.36 12.89 9.48
CA GLY A 5 9.32 12.31 10.43
C GLY A 5 9.46 10.78 10.33
N GLN A 6 10.38 10.23 11.14
CA GLN A 6 10.56 8.78 11.29
C GLN A 6 9.70 8.31 12.47
N LYS A 7 8.49 7.84 12.20
CA LYS A 7 7.62 7.21 13.19
C LYS A 7 7.20 5.84 12.66
N ASN A 8 6.97 4.93 13.58
CA ASN A 8 6.43 3.62 13.24
C ASN A 8 5.01 3.77 12.70
N ALA A 9 4.73 3.15 11.57
CA ALA A 9 3.39 3.05 11.02
C ALA A 9 2.76 1.73 11.46
N GLU A 10 1.51 1.80 11.92
CA GLU A 10 0.73 0.62 12.29
C GLU A 10 -0.35 0.30 11.26
N VAL A 11 -0.77 1.30 10.48
CA VAL A 11 -1.84 1.16 9.50
C VAL A 11 -1.43 1.75 8.17
N MET A 12 -1.73 1.04 7.08
CA MET A 12 -1.69 1.56 5.72
C MET A 12 -3.11 1.60 5.14
N GLU A 13 -3.52 2.72 4.61
CA GLU A 13 -4.68 2.83 3.72
C GLU A 13 -4.19 2.76 2.28
N PHE A 14 -4.84 1.92 1.49
CA PHE A 14 -4.65 1.82 0.04
C PHE A 14 -6.00 2.02 -0.62
N THR A 15 -6.22 3.21 -1.18
CA THR A 15 -7.48 3.54 -1.86
C THR A 15 -7.27 3.67 -3.35
N SER A 16 -7.66 2.63 -4.10
CA SER A 16 -7.60 2.65 -5.56
C SER A 16 -8.86 3.26 -6.17
N PHE A 17 -8.69 3.93 -7.32
CA PHE A 17 -9.76 4.61 -8.04
C PHE A 17 -9.39 4.88 -9.50
N LYS A 18 -10.41 5.26 -10.30
CA LYS A 18 -10.23 5.83 -11.64
C LYS A 18 -10.52 7.32 -11.60
N ARG A 19 -9.75 8.12 -12.35
CA ARG A 19 -10.12 9.51 -12.60
C ARG A 19 -11.27 9.58 -13.61
N LYS A 20 -12.08 10.62 -13.56
CA LYS A 20 -13.11 10.87 -14.55
C LYS A 20 -12.49 11.08 -15.95
N GLU A 21 -13.18 10.67 -16.99
CA GLU A 21 -12.69 10.75 -18.38
C GLU A 21 -12.34 12.17 -18.83
N ASN A 22 -13.10 13.16 -18.35
CA ASN A 22 -12.90 14.58 -18.68
C ASN A 22 -11.84 15.28 -17.81
N VAL A 23 -11.16 14.57 -16.91
CA VAL A 23 -10.09 15.07 -16.03
C VAL A 23 -8.76 14.61 -16.61
N THR A 24 -7.79 15.50 -16.70
CA THR A 24 -6.42 15.17 -17.10
C THR A 24 -5.60 14.64 -15.92
N ASP A 25 -4.48 13.97 -16.23
CA ASP A 25 -3.54 13.51 -15.19
C ASP A 25 -2.95 14.71 -14.41
N ASP A 26 -2.66 15.81 -15.10
CA ASP A 26 -2.13 17.03 -14.47
C ASP A 26 -3.14 17.66 -13.50
N GLU A 27 -4.42 17.73 -13.86
CA GLU A 27 -5.46 18.24 -12.97
C GLU A 27 -5.61 17.37 -11.72
N LEU A 28 -5.56 16.04 -11.88
CA LEU A 28 -5.61 15.10 -10.74
C LEU A 28 -4.39 15.29 -9.83
N ILE A 29 -3.19 15.34 -10.40
CA ILE A 29 -1.93 15.51 -9.64
C ILE A 29 -1.94 16.85 -8.88
N GLN A 30 -2.37 17.95 -9.51
CA GLN A 30 -2.48 19.25 -8.84
C GLN A 30 -3.47 19.22 -7.68
N ALA A 31 -4.62 18.56 -7.86
CA ALA A 31 -5.60 18.39 -6.79
C ALA A 31 -5.06 17.55 -5.62
N VAL A 32 -4.28 16.49 -5.90
CA VAL A 32 -3.59 15.70 -4.86
C VAL A 32 -2.56 16.54 -4.11
N ILE A 33 -1.73 17.32 -4.80
CA ILE A 33 -0.75 18.21 -4.18
C ILE A 33 -1.44 19.23 -3.26
N GLN A 34 -2.56 19.79 -3.70
CA GLN A 34 -3.37 20.71 -2.89
C GLN A 34 -4.00 19.98 -1.68
N PHE A 35 -4.54 18.80 -1.88
CA PHE A 35 -5.09 17.97 -0.80
C PHE A 35 -4.02 17.63 0.24
N GLU A 36 -2.82 17.23 -0.19
CA GLU A 36 -1.68 17.00 0.67
C GLU A 36 -1.31 18.24 1.48
N SER A 37 -1.04 19.36 0.81
CA SER A 37 -0.47 20.56 1.44
C SER A 37 -1.45 21.29 2.34
N SER A 38 -2.73 21.38 1.95
CA SER A 38 -3.74 22.14 2.69
C SER A 38 -4.51 21.31 3.71
N PHE A 39 -4.55 20.00 3.58
CA PHE A 39 -5.32 19.12 4.47
C PHE A 39 -4.47 18.05 5.14
N LEU A 40 -3.88 17.09 4.39
CA LEU A 40 -3.17 15.96 4.99
C LEU A 40 -1.96 16.40 5.84
N ALA A 41 -1.26 17.46 5.43
CA ALA A 41 -0.13 17.99 6.17
C ALA A 41 -0.49 18.42 7.61
N ASN A 42 -1.75 18.77 7.85
CA ASN A 42 -2.24 19.24 9.14
C ASN A 42 -2.93 18.12 9.97
N GLN A 43 -3.09 16.91 9.40
CA GLN A 43 -3.72 15.80 10.11
C GLN A 43 -2.75 15.16 11.09
N GLU A 44 -3.12 15.14 12.37
CA GLU A 44 -2.36 14.44 13.39
C GLU A 44 -2.46 12.92 13.18
N GLY A 45 -1.32 12.22 13.38
CA GLY A 45 -1.27 10.77 13.22
C GLY A 45 -1.13 10.27 11.78
N ILE A 46 -1.29 11.13 10.78
CA ILE A 46 -0.95 10.80 9.38
C ILE A 46 0.55 11.02 9.19
N LEU A 47 1.24 9.96 8.76
CA LEU A 47 2.72 9.92 8.67
C LEU A 47 3.23 10.12 7.26
N PHE A 48 2.49 9.62 6.28
CA PHE A 48 2.91 9.58 4.89
C PHE A 48 1.71 9.56 3.96
N HIS A 49 1.85 10.15 2.78
CA HIS A 49 0.94 9.97 1.66
C HIS A 49 1.69 10.09 0.34
N CYS A 50 1.31 9.28 -0.63
CA CYS A 50 1.69 9.44 -2.03
C CYS A 50 0.57 8.96 -2.96
N LEU A 51 0.63 9.43 -4.21
CA LEU A 51 -0.20 8.96 -5.31
C LEU A 51 0.61 8.00 -6.18
N VAL A 52 0.05 6.83 -6.44
CA VAL A 52 0.63 5.83 -7.34
C VAL A 52 -0.35 5.51 -8.47
N ARG A 53 0.16 4.92 -9.56
CA ARG A 53 -0.62 4.50 -10.72
C ARG A 53 -0.18 3.12 -11.18
N ASN A 54 -1.11 2.31 -11.71
CA ASN A 54 -0.81 1.04 -12.36
C ASN A 54 -0.89 1.14 -13.90
N PHE A 55 -0.56 0.05 -14.59
CA PHE A 55 -0.62 0.00 -16.05
C PHE A 55 -2.05 -0.12 -16.62
N SER A 56 -3.03 -0.39 -15.78
CA SER A 56 -4.46 -0.39 -16.14
C SER A 56 -5.09 1.00 -16.05
N ASN A 57 -4.27 2.05 -15.86
CA ASN A 57 -4.69 3.44 -15.68
C ASN A 57 -5.58 3.66 -14.44
N GLU A 58 -5.43 2.84 -13.42
CA GLU A 58 -5.98 3.10 -12.10
C GLU A 58 -4.95 3.85 -11.26
N TYR A 59 -5.43 4.68 -10.37
CA TYR A 59 -4.64 5.43 -9.39
C TYR A 59 -4.90 4.86 -8.01
N ALA A 60 -3.96 5.06 -7.10
CA ALA A 60 -4.21 4.81 -5.70
C ALA A 60 -3.54 5.85 -4.80
N ASN A 61 -4.25 6.28 -3.77
CA ASN A 61 -3.65 6.89 -2.60
C ASN A 61 -3.02 5.80 -1.74
N VAL A 62 -1.81 6.03 -1.31
CA VAL A 62 -1.12 5.21 -0.32
C VAL A 62 -0.84 6.09 0.88
N LEU A 63 -1.48 5.80 2.00
CA LEU A 63 -1.39 6.59 3.20
C LEU A 63 -0.99 5.72 4.38
N PHE A 64 -0.08 6.22 5.22
CA PHE A 64 0.32 5.57 6.46
C PHE A 64 -0.08 6.40 7.67
N ALA A 65 -0.53 5.72 8.71
CA ALA A 65 -0.95 6.33 9.96
C ALA A 65 -0.36 5.60 11.19
N ASN A 66 -0.35 6.32 12.31
CA ASN A 66 0.06 5.76 13.60
C ASN A 66 -0.86 4.63 14.07
N ASN A 67 -2.18 4.75 13.79
CA ASN A 67 -3.22 3.82 14.23
C ASN A 67 -4.51 4.03 13.44
N MET A 68 -5.49 3.18 13.68
CA MET A 68 -6.80 3.23 13.02
C MET A 68 -7.63 4.46 13.40
N ASP A 69 -7.49 4.98 14.62
CA ASP A 69 -8.21 6.18 15.06
C ASP A 69 -7.80 7.41 14.23
N SER A 70 -6.52 7.50 13.85
CA SER A 70 -6.03 8.55 12.95
C SER A 70 -6.66 8.48 11.56
N ILE A 71 -6.88 7.27 11.02
CA ILE A 71 -7.59 7.04 9.76
C ILE A 71 -9.05 7.43 9.88
N ASN A 72 -9.74 6.99 10.93
CA ASN A 72 -11.14 7.31 11.17
C ASN A 72 -11.35 8.83 11.28
N LYS A 73 -10.49 9.51 12.03
CA LYS A 73 -10.52 10.97 12.16
C LYS A 73 -10.29 11.67 10.81
N LEU A 74 -9.31 11.21 10.03
CA LEU A 74 -9.06 11.72 8.69
C LEU A 74 -10.31 11.62 7.80
N PHE A 75 -11.00 10.49 7.79
CA PHE A 75 -12.22 10.30 7.02
C PHE A 75 -13.33 11.26 7.45
N GLU A 76 -13.52 11.48 8.74
CA GLU A 76 -14.52 12.45 9.24
C GLU A 76 -14.15 13.89 8.85
N ASP A 77 -12.92 14.31 9.07
CA ASP A 77 -12.45 15.67 8.77
C ASP A 77 -12.48 15.96 7.26
N SER A 78 -12.25 14.96 6.40
CA SER A 78 -12.27 15.10 4.95
C SER A 78 -13.64 15.51 4.41
N LYS A 79 -14.73 15.11 5.07
CA LYS A 79 -16.13 15.41 4.65
C LYS A 79 -16.41 16.90 4.61
N SER A 80 -15.77 17.69 5.45
CA SER A 80 -15.97 19.15 5.51
C SER A 80 -14.89 19.94 4.76
N ASN A 81 -13.75 19.32 4.41
CA ASN A 81 -12.61 19.99 3.82
C ASN A 81 -12.77 20.25 2.32
N ASN A 82 -12.50 21.49 1.88
CA ASN A 82 -12.71 21.87 0.48
C ASN A 82 -11.69 21.23 -0.49
N SER A 83 -10.43 21.06 -0.09
CA SER A 83 -9.42 20.42 -0.96
C SER A 83 -9.70 18.92 -1.12
N ALA A 84 -10.15 18.24 -0.05
CA ALA A 84 -10.62 16.87 -0.12
C ALA A 84 -11.82 16.73 -1.06
N LYS A 85 -12.84 17.60 -0.92
CA LYS A 85 -13.99 17.62 -1.82
C LYS A 85 -13.60 17.88 -3.27
N HIS A 86 -12.67 18.79 -3.50
CA HIS A 86 -12.17 19.06 -4.85
C HIS A 86 -11.49 17.81 -5.43
N PHE A 87 -10.54 17.21 -4.72
CA PHE A 87 -9.88 15.98 -5.16
C PHE A 87 -10.93 14.87 -5.45
N PHE A 88 -11.85 14.59 -4.51
CA PHE A 88 -12.89 13.57 -4.70
C PHE A 88 -13.85 13.88 -5.86
N SER A 89 -14.03 15.16 -6.23
CA SER A 89 -14.84 15.51 -7.40
C SER A 89 -14.25 15.11 -8.74
N LEU A 90 -12.95 14.81 -8.79
CA LEU A 90 -12.20 14.44 -10.00
C LEU A 90 -12.16 12.92 -10.27
N ILE A 91 -12.62 12.12 -9.33
CA ILE A 91 -12.57 10.65 -9.42
C ILE A 91 -13.94 10.03 -9.68
N GLU A 92 -13.96 8.84 -10.25
CA GLU A 92 -15.16 8.04 -10.45
C GLU A 92 -15.53 7.34 -9.14
N ASN A 93 -16.56 7.81 -8.46
CA ASN A 93 -16.96 7.32 -7.13
C ASN A 93 -17.21 5.80 -7.10
N GLU A 94 -17.79 5.24 -8.15
CA GLU A 94 -18.11 3.80 -8.26
C GLU A 94 -16.84 2.94 -8.41
N SER A 95 -15.71 3.54 -8.79
CA SER A 95 -14.43 2.86 -8.93
C SER A 95 -13.63 2.80 -7.63
N VAL A 96 -14.01 3.57 -6.61
CA VAL A 96 -13.26 3.69 -5.36
C VAL A 96 -13.31 2.39 -4.56
N LYS A 97 -12.12 1.89 -4.24
CA LYS A 97 -11.94 0.71 -3.39
C LYS A 97 -10.96 1.06 -2.28
N ILE A 98 -11.46 1.12 -1.05
CA ILE A 98 -10.65 1.38 0.14
C ILE A 98 -10.24 0.05 0.75
N THR A 99 -8.95 -0.14 0.95
CA THR A 99 -8.39 -1.28 1.66
C THR A 99 -7.54 -0.77 2.82
N ILE A 100 -7.83 -1.21 4.03
CA ILE A 100 -7.07 -0.89 5.22
C ILE A 100 -6.23 -2.10 5.60
N HIS A 101 -4.95 -1.88 5.82
CA HIS A 101 -3.98 -2.90 6.18
C HIS A 101 -3.48 -2.62 7.60
N GLN A 102 -3.82 -3.48 8.57
CA GLN A 102 -3.12 -3.50 9.86
C GLN A 102 -1.74 -4.11 9.62
N ILE A 103 -0.69 -3.36 9.87
CA ILE A 103 0.68 -3.80 9.60
C ILE A 103 1.12 -4.78 10.68
N GLU A 104 1.47 -6.00 10.28
CA GLU A 104 1.87 -7.09 11.19
C GLU A 104 3.39 -7.15 11.43
N LYS A 105 4.07 -6.06 11.19
CA LYS A 105 5.51 -5.91 11.40
C LYS A 105 5.78 -4.91 12.50
N GLU A 106 6.41 -5.38 13.58
CA GLU A 106 6.83 -4.50 14.67
C GLU A 106 7.76 -3.40 14.16
N ASN A 107 7.52 -2.18 14.62
CA ASN A 107 8.35 -1.02 14.31
C ASN A 107 8.55 -0.79 12.81
N PHE A 108 7.50 -1.02 12.00
CA PHE A 108 7.60 -0.78 10.57
C PHE A 108 7.91 0.69 10.26
N MET A 109 9.00 0.91 9.56
CA MET A 109 9.43 2.22 9.09
C MET A 109 9.16 2.38 7.61
N ILE A 110 8.47 3.46 7.25
CA ILE A 110 8.20 3.80 5.86
C ILE A 110 9.54 4.10 5.16
N PRO A 111 9.86 3.45 4.03
CA PRO A 111 11.14 3.64 3.35
C PRO A 111 11.33 5.11 2.92
N GLU A 112 12.58 5.57 2.96
CA GLU A 112 12.91 6.94 2.56
C GLU A 112 12.78 7.16 1.06
N HIS A 113 13.18 6.16 0.29
CA HIS A 113 13.18 6.20 -1.16
C HIS A 113 12.60 4.92 -1.72
N PHE A 114 11.63 5.06 -2.59
CA PHE A 114 11.07 3.99 -3.44
C PHE A 114 10.41 4.65 -4.65
N SER A 115 10.20 3.90 -5.71
CA SER A 115 9.47 4.39 -6.89
C SER A 115 8.28 3.50 -7.26
N CYS A 116 8.14 2.36 -6.62
CA CYS A 116 7.05 1.44 -6.90
C CYS A 116 6.64 0.63 -5.67
N ILE A 117 5.42 0.13 -5.73
CA ILE A 117 4.80 -0.73 -4.72
C ILE A 117 4.25 -1.97 -5.42
N GLU A 118 4.60 -3.13 -4.92
CA GLU A 118 3.88 -4.37 -5.17
C GLU A 118 2.79 -4.48 -4.12
N HIS A 119 1.56 -4.69 -4.56
CA HIS A 119 0.40 -4.86 -3.71
C HIS A 119 -0.26 -6.20 -4.01
N GLY A 120 0.00 -7.18 -3.17
CA GLY A 120 -0.60 -8.50 -3.20
C GLY A 120 -1.68 -8.63 -2.12
N THR A 121 -2.76 -9.37 -2.41
CA THR A 121 -3.73 -9.81 -1.40
C THR A 121 -4.06 -11.27 -1.59
N PHE A 122 -4.27 -12.01 -0.50
CA PHE A 122 -4.59 -13.43 -0.51
C PHE A 122 -5.26 -13.86 0.79
N SER A 123 -5.98 -14.97 0.75
CA SER A 123 -6.46 -15.68 1.94
C SER A 123 -5.54 -16.85 2.27
N LEU A 124 -5.52 -17.28 3.52
CA LEU A 124 -4.88 -18.53 3.90
C LEU A 124 -5.83 -19.72 3.61
N LYS A 125 -5.27 -20.86 3.21
CA LYS A 125 -6.02 -22.10 3.03
C LYS A 125 -6.69 -22.55 4.33
N GLU A 126 -5.98 -22.34 5.46
CA GLU A 126 -6.47 -22.63 6.80
C GLU A 126 -6.28 -21.41 7.70
N LYS A 127 -7.34 -20.96 8.38
CA LYS A 127 -7.35 -19.75 9.23
C LYS A 127 -6.35 -19.79 10.39
N ASN A 128 -5.96 -20.98 10.85
CA ASN A 128 -5.00 -21.16 11.96
C ASN A 128 -3.54 -21.05 11.50
N GLN A 129 -3.25 -20.73 10.24
CA GLN A 129 -1.89 -20.59 9.71
C GLN A 129 -1.29 -19.18 9.83
N PHE A 130 -1.93 -18.28 10.56
CA PHE A 130 -1.44 -16.91 10.70
C PHE A 130 0.00 -16.81 11.25
N ASP A 131 0.30 -17.56 12.33
CA ASP A 131 1.67 -17.56 12.88
C ASP A 131 2.69 -18.10 11.88
N SER A 132 2.29 -19.07 11.07
CA SER A 132 3.12 -19.61 9.99
C SER A 132 3.34 -18.58 8.90
N LEU A 133 2.31 -17.79 8.55
CA LEU A 133 2.42 -16.67 7.61
C LEU A 133 3.47 -15.66 8.07
N ILE A 134 3.39 -15.19 9.31
CA ILE A 134 4.32 -14.19 9.85
C ILE A 134 5.75 -14.74 9.90
N LYS A 135 5.93 -15.97 10.35
CA LYS A 135 7.25 -16.62 10.36
C LYS A 135 7.84 -16.76 8.96
N THR A 136 7.01 -17.15 7.99
CA THR A 136 7.41 -17.30 6.59
C THR A 136 7.79 -15.96 5.99
N SER A 137 6.98 -14.92 6.20
CA SER A 137 7.24 -13.56 5.75
C SER A 137 8.58 -13.03 6.27
N ASN A 138 8.86 -13.22 7.58
CA ASN A 138 10.14 -12.84 8.17
C ASN A 138 11.32 -13.59 7.54
N THR A 139 11.12 -14.86 7.17
CA THR A 139 12.13 -15.67 6.48
C THR A 139 12.37 -15.16 5.06
N ILE A 140 11.31 -14.88 4.31
CA ILE A 140 11.39 -14.31 2.95
C ILE A 140 12.12 -12.98 2.99
N GLU A 141 11.76 -12.10 3.90
CA GLU A 141 12.43 -10.81 4.04
C GLU A 141 13.93 -10.98 4.29
N LYS A 142 14.31 -11.79 5.26
CA LYS A 142 15.70 -11.98 5.66
C LYS A 142 16.53 -12.71 4.61
N GLU A 143 16.01 -13.81 4.05
CA GLU A 143 16.78 -14.74 3.23
C GLU A 143 16.64 -14.50 1.72
N TYR A 144 15.67 -13.67 1.32
CA TYR A 144 15.46 -13.34 -0.08
C TYR A 144 15.41 -11.84 -0.34
N LEU A 145 14.42 -11.11 0.18
CA LEU A 145 14.19 -9.72 -0.20
C LEU A 145 15.33 -8.79 0.22
N ASN A 146 15.87 -8.94 1.43
CA ASN A 146 16.98 -8.12 1.93
C ASN A 146 18.33 -8.36 1.21
N LYS A 147 18.40 -9.40 0.35
CA LYS A 147 19.56 -9.65 -0.52
C LYS A 147 19.43 -8.96 -1.88
N LEU A 148 18.29 -8.35 -2.14
CA LEU A 148 18.00 -7.61 -3.36
C LEU A 148 18.12 -6.11 -3.09
N ASP A 149 19.09 -5.45 -3.69
CA ASP A 149 19.31 -3.99 -3.54
C ASP A 149 18.09 -3.17 -3.86
N ASN A 150 17.18 -3.72 -4.71
CA ASN A 150 15.96 -3.08 -5.14
C ASN A 150 14.89 -2.99 -4.06
N THR A 151 14.83 -3.94 -3.13
CA THR A 151 13.80 -3.96 -2.07
C THR A 151 14.12 -2.93 -1.00
N LYS A 152 13.18 -2.06 -0.69
CA LYS A 152 13.35 -0.97 0.28
C LYS A 152 12.61 -1.21 1.58
N ALA A 153 11.46 -1.88 1.51
CA ALA A 153 10.69 -2.34 2.67
C ALA A 153 9.71 -3.42 2.25
N HIS A 154 9.26 -4.21 3.23
CA HIS A 154 8.28 -5.25 3.04
C HIS A 154 7.50 -5.45 4.34
N PHE A 155 6.20 -5.79 4.24
CA PHE A 155 5.39 -6.24 5.36
C PHE A 155 4.20 -7.08 4.92
N ILE A 156 3.68 -7.88 5.86
CA ILE A 156 2.35 -8.47 5.79
C ILE A 156 1.36 -7.56 6.50
N GLY A 157 0.20 -7.36 5.91
CA GLY A 157 -0.91 -6.63 6.53
C GLY A 157 -2.14 -7.52 6.68
N THR A 158 -2.85 -7.40 7.79
CA THR A 158 -4.20 -7.96 7.96
C THR A 158 -5.22 -6.97 7.39
N VAL A 159 -6.05 -7.43 6.45
CA VAL A 159 -7.11 -6.63 5.81
C VAL A 159 -8.46 -6.91 6.47
N SER A 160 -8.78 -8.18 6.68
CA SER A 160 -9.99 -8.63 7.36
C SER A 160 -9.80 -10.07 7.84
N GLU A 161 -10.86 -10.68 8.39
CA GLU A 161 -10.80 -12.09 8.77
C GLU A 161 -10.35 -12.95 7.60
N ASN A 162 -9.21 -13.62 7.72
CA ASN A 162 -8.59 -14.49 6.72
C ASN A 162 -8.29 -13.82 5.36
N LEU A 163 -8.17 -12.50 5.30
CA LEU A 163 -7.67 -11.77 4.14
C LEU A 163 -6.42 -10.97 4.53
N TYR A 164 -5.33 -11.27 3.89
CA TYR A 164 -4.02 -10.67 4.16
C TYR A 164 -3.49 -9.95 2.92
N SER A 165 -2.55 -9.08 3.13
CA SER A 165 -1.78 -8.46 2.06
C SER A 165 -0.29 -8.70 2.25
N GLU A 166 0.42 -8.75 1.14
CA GLU A 166 1.87 -8.63 1.09
C GLU A 166 2.20 -7.36 0.31
N ILE A 167 2.95 -6.47 0.94
CA ILE A 167 3.31 -5.17 0.39
C ILE A 167 4.82 -5.07 0.32
N THR A 168 5.34 -4.82 -0.88
CA THR A 168 6.78 -4.62 -1.11
C THR A 168 7.02 -3.26 -1.76
N PHE A 169 7.95 -2.50 -1.20
CA PHE A 169 8.44 -1.23 -1.75
C PHE A 169 9.73 -1.47 -2.50
N GLY A 170 9.80 -1.03 -3.74
CA GLY A 170 10.97 -1.21 -4.60
C GLY A 170 11.53 0.07 -5.18
N GLU A 171 12.81 0.03 -5.54
CA GLU A 171 13.48 1.14 -6.20
C GLU A 171 13.09 1.26 -7.67
N THR A 172 12.92 0.14 -8.36
CA THR A 172 12.48 0.10 -9.75
C THR A 172 11.42 -0.96 -9.97
N LEU A 173 10.41 -0.62 -10.78
CA LEU A 173 9.27 -1.49 -11.03
C LEU A 173 9.68 -2.81 -11.70
N GLY A 174 10.62 -2.78 -12.65
CA GLY A 174 11.08 -3.99 -13.33
C GLY A 174 11.70 -4.99 -12.37
N LYS A 175 12.64 -4.53 -11.52
CA LYS A 175 13.28 -5.39 -10.52
C LYS A 175 12.33 -5.84 -9.41
N THR A 176 11.33 -5.03 -9.07
CA THR A 176 10.30 -5.46 -8.11
C THR A 176 9.46 -6.60 -8.68
N LYS A 177 9.10 -6.54 -9.96
CA LYS A 177 8.45 -7.66 -10.66
C LYS A 177 9.33 -8.90 -10.72
N GLU A 178 10.63 -8.76 -11.04
CA GLU A 178 11.58 -9.87 -11.04
C GLU A 178 11.66 -10.54 -9.66
N ALA A 179 11.74 -9.74 -8.59
CA ALA A 179 11.73 -10.23 -7.21
C ALA A 179 10.46 -11.03 -6.90
N CYS A 180 9.29 -10.49 -7.22
CA CYS A 180 8.02 -11.15 -7.01
C CYS A 180 7.89 -12.46 -7.80
N PHE A 181 8.20 -12.46 -9.09
CA PHE A 181 8.16 -13.68 -9.91
C PHE A 181 9.21 -14.72 -9.48
N GLY A 182 10.31 -14.29 -8.87
CA GLY A 182 11.31 -15.17 -8.28
C GLY A 182 10.79 -16.02 -7.11
N TYR A 183 9.65 -15.68 -6.52
CA TYR A 183 9.03 -16.47 -5.44
C TYR A 183 8.74 -17.91 -5.86
N MET A 184 8.36 -18.13 -7.12
CA MET A 184 8.05 -19.46 -7.65
C MET A 184 9.26 -20.41 -7.62
N GLU A 185 10.45 -19.87 -7.75
CA GLU A 185 11.70 -20.66 -7.85
C GLU A 185 12.47 -20.67 -6.53
N ASN A 186 12.23 -19.71 -5.64
CA ASN A 186 12.99 -19.55 -4.41
C ASN A 186 12.48 -20.45 -3.29
N ALA A 187 13.37 -21.24 -2.70
CA ALA A 187 13.03 -22.20 -1.64
C ALA A 187 12.48 -21.53 -0.36
N PHE A 188 12.88 -20.28 -0.05
CA PHE A 188 12.38 -19.56 1.12
C PHE A 188 10.99 -18.96 0.91
N CYS A 189 10.57 -18.78 -0.34
CA CYS A 189 9.26 -18.23 -0.69
C CYS A 189 8.18 -19.32 -0.86
N LYS A 190 8.56 -20.55 -1.22
CA LYS A 190 7.62 -21.67 -1.42
C LYS A 190 6.65 -21.90 -0.27
N PRO A 191 7.05 -21.84 1.02
CA PRO A 191 6.12 -22.02 2.13
C PRO A 191 4.96 -21.01 2.15
N LEU A 192 5.18 -19.75 1.68
CA LEU A 192 4.10 -18.78 1.52
C LEU A 192 3.09 -19.25 0.47
N LEU A 193 3.58 -19.68 -0.70
CA LEU A 193 2.74 -20.17 -1.79
C LEU A 193 1.97 -21.45 -1.40
N GLU A 194 2.52 -22.26 -0.51
CA GLU A 194 1.87 -23.48 -0.01
C GLU A 194 0.70 -23.17 0.93
N ILE A 195 0.80 -22.15 1.79
CA ILE A 195 -0.25 -21.79 2.76
C ILE A 195 -1.29 -20.81 2.20
N ALA A 196 -0.92 -20.00 1.21
CA ALA A 196 -1.83 -19.07 0.57
C ALA A 196 -2.78 -19.80 -0.39
N ASP A 197 -4.05 -19.37 -0.41
CA ASP A 197 -5.05 -19.86 -1.37
C ASP A 197 -4.87 -19.13 -2.71
N GLU A 198 -4.30 -19.82 -3.68
CA GLU A 198 -4.01 -19.29 -5.01
C GLU A 198 -5.25 -18.77 -5.74
N THR A 199 -6.45 -19.28 -5.43
CA THR A 199 -7.70 -18.85 -6.07
C THR A 199 -8.13 -17.47 -5.61
N THR A 200 -7.62 -17.00 -4.49
CA THR A 200 -7.93 -15.67 -3.91
C THR A 200 -6.84 -14.64 -4.17
N MET A 201 -5.68 -15.08 -4.67
CA MET A 201 -4.53 -14.19 -4.91
C MET A 201 -4.86 -13.12 -5.93
N LYS A 202 -4.58 -11.89 -5.55
CA LYS A 202 -4.58 -10.73 -6.44
C LYS A 202 -3.24 -10.04 -6.29
N LEU A 203 -2.67 -9.61 -7.39
CA LEU A 203 -1.37 -8.97 -7.43
C LEU A 203 -1.39 -7.84 -8.43
N ASP A 204 -0.93 -6.67 -8.02
CA ASP A 204 -0.75 -5.53 -8.91
C ASP A 204 0.52 -4.76 -8.54
N PHE A 205 1.03 -4.00 -9.52
CA PHE A 205 2.24 -3.21 -9.40
C PHE A 205 1.95 -1.76 -9.72
N TRP A 206 2.33 -0.90 -8.79
CA TRP A 206 2.02 0.52 -8.81
C TRP A 206 3.31 1.33 -8.84
N TYR A 207 3.39 2.35 -9.66
CA TYR A 207 4.52 3.26 -9.71
C TYR A 207 4.16 4.64 -9.16
N LEU A 208 5.10 5.26 -8.48
CA LEU A 208 4.94 6.56 -7.85
C LEU A 208 4.79 7.66 -8.91
N ILE A 209 3.82 8.56 -8.72
CA ILE A 209 3.60 9.71 -9.61
C ILE A 209 3.53 11.05 -8.87
N ALA A 210 3.15 11.08 -7.57
CA ALA A 210 3.18 12.28 -6.74
C ALA A 210 3.29 11.96 -5.23
#